data_e0dcdd27c2468d3c71ed3082e751a3eb
#
_entry.id   e0dcdd27c2468d3c71ed3082e751a3eb
#
_cell.length_a   1.000
_cell.length_b   1.000
_cell.length_c   1.000
_cell.angle_alpha   90.00
_cell.angle_beta   90.00
_cell.angle_gamma   90.00
#
_symmetry.space_group_name_H-M   'P 1'
#
loop_
_entity.id
_entity.type
_entity.pdbx_description
1 polymer ?
#
loop_
_entity_poly.entity_id
_entity_poly.type
_entity_poly.pdbx_seq_one_letter_code
_entity_poly.pdbx_strand_id
1 'polypeptide(L)'
;MIKTKLCELVGIKYPIIQAGMGPWKTEKLAIAASNAGVLGIISTSGVITEAMGLDMLGESTTPAEDKKTPYEMVKPLIHRVKEATRESKGIFGINCMVSAEMMQGARDLIRGTLDAREEDPEIKERLRVIITSAGDPLPWTEVIKPSGVKWFHVVPSVRHAQRCERAGVDVVIASGHKAGGHTAWEPVHTMILLPAIARAVSVPVVGAGGFCDGATLVAALALGACGVQMGTRFIATQESDFVQLYKKRILQSGERDTLASRGFVGPLRYLKNRASIELTELTLKKTPRIFLGEPDASLDPDIFTVEAQGMKNLAGDDDEKMLFYGGEVAGRIEDLPTVKELVERIAKETEEIISSLPGFIAPK
;
A
#
# COMPACT_ATOMS: atom_id res chain seq x y z
N MET A 1 0.71 -5.84 -25.33
CA MET A 1 0.18 -6.05 -23.93
C MET A 1 1.17 -6.91 -23.16
N ILE A 2 1.66 -6.39 -22.04
CA ILE A 2 2.67 -7.06 -21.21
C ILE A 2 1.95 -8.08 -20.31
N LYS A 3 2.26 -9.35 -20.46
CA LYS A 3 1.79 -10.42 -19.59
C LYS A 3 2.91 -10.87 -18.65
N THR A 4 2.66 -10.84 -17.37
CA THR A 4 3.60 -11.30 -16.36
C THR A 4 2.96 -12.37 -15.48
N LYS A 5 3.78 -13.00 -14.64
CA LYS A 5 3.30 -13.99 -13.66
C LYS A 5 2.23 -13.43 -12.71
N LEU A 6 2.31 -12.13 -12.38
CA LEU A 6 1.28 -11.47 -11.58
C LEU A 6 -0.07 -11.44 -12.30
N CYS A 7 -0.07 -11.08 -13.60
CA CYS A 7 -1.29 -11.04 -14.41
C CYS A 7 -1.95 -12.42 -14.49
N GLU A 8 -1.17 -13.46 -14.72
CA GLU A 8 -1.64 -14.85 -14.78
C GLU A 8 -2.23 -15.33 -13.44
N LEU A 9 -1.52 -15.05 -12.34
CA LEU A 9 -1.89 -15.50 -11.01
C LEU A 9 -3.20 -14.87 -10.51
N VAL A 10 -3.39 -13.59 -10.81
CA VAL A 10 -4.49 -12.78 -10.27
C VAL A 10 -5.63 -12.61 -11.28
N GLY A 11 -5.34 -12.62 -12.58
CA GLY A 11 -6.33 -12.38 -13.63
C GLY A 11 -6.54 -10.90 -13.95
N ILE A 12 -5.53 -10.06 -13.71
CA ILE A 12 -5.53 -8.63 -14.06
C ILE A 12 -4.92 -8.38 -15.43
N LYS A 13 -5.29 -7.26 -16.06
CA LYS A 13 -4.83 -6.90 -17.40
C LYS A 13 -3.40 -6.36 -17.41
N TYR A 14 -3.03 -5.58 -16.41
CA TYR A 14 -1.74 -4.91 -16.30
C TYR A 14 -1.03 -5.30 -15.00
N PRO A 15 0.29 -5.47 -14.99
CA PRO A 15 1.03 -5.95 -13.81
C PRO A 15 1.24 -4.85 -12.76
N ILE A 16 0.15 -4.20 -12.36
CA ILE A 16 0.13 -3.07 -11.44
C ILE A 16 -0.85 -3.35 -10.30
N ILE A 17 -0.43 -3.03 -9.08
CA ILE A 17 -1.25 -3.05 -7.88
C ILE A 17 -1.41 -1.61 -7.38
N GLN A 18 -2.64 -1.14 -7.22
CA GLN A 18 -2.91 0.05 -6.44
C GLN A 18 -2.77 -0.33 -4.95
N ALA A 19 -1.87 0.30 -4.23
CA ALA A 19 -1.60 -0.02 -2.82
C ALA A 19 -2.79 0.30 -1.90
N GLY A 20 -3.01 -0.52 -0.88
CA GLY A 20 -3.87 -0.14 0.24
C GLY A 20 -3.19 0.94 1.08
N MET A 21 -3.86 2.06 1.30
CA MET A 21 -3.29 3.25 1.95
C MET A 21 -4.25 3.84 2.97
N GLY A 22 -3.80 3.92 4.23
CA GLY A 22 -4.53 4.60 5.30
C GLY A 22 -4.34 6.12 5.29
N PRO A 23 -5.13 6.83 6.09
CA PRO A 23 -6.20 6.31 6.96
C PRO A 23 -7.54 6.03 6.26
N TRP A 24 -7.66 6.34 4.95
CA TRP A 24 -8.87 6.09 4.17
C TRP A 24 -9.09 4.60 3.89
N LYS A 25 -10.34 4.25 3.57
CA LYS A 25 -10.71 2.87 3.13
C LYS A 25 -10.33 2.61 1.67
N THR A 26 -9.97 3.65 0.92
CA THR A 26 -9.62 3.63 -0.51
C THR A 26 -10.66 2.93 -1.40
N GLU A 27 -11.95 3.06 -1.06
CA GLU A 27 -13.04 2.40 -1.76
C GLU A 27 -13.17 2.88 -3.21
N LYS A 28 -13.24 4.22 -3.42
CA LYS A 28 -13.38 4.81 -4.76
C LYS A 28 -12.15 4.50 -5.62
N LEU A 29 -10.97 4.59 -5.02
CA LEU A 29 -9.73 4.31 -5.71
C LEU A 29 -9.61 2.82 -6.10
N ALA A 30 -9.99 1.89 -5.22
CA ALA A 30 -10.00 0.47 -5.51
C ALA A 30 -10.99 0.13 -6.65
N ILE A 31 -12.16 0.76 -6.67
CA ILE A 31 -13.13 0.64 -7.76
C ILE A 31 -12.52 1.11 -9.09
N ALA A 32 -11.97 2.33 -9.12
CA ALA A 32 -11.38 2.90 -10.32
C ALA A 32 -10.19 2.06 -10.84
N ALA A 33 -9.33 1.59 -9.95
CA ALA A 33 -8.20 0.73 -10.27
C ALA A 33 -8.64 -0.62 -10.86
N SER A 34 -9.61 -1.27 -10.22
CA SER A 34 -10.17 -2.53 -10.72
C SER A 34 -10.82 -2.37 -12.09
N ASN A 35 -11.58 -1.30 -12.28
CA ASN A 35 -12.21 -0.97 -13.58
C ASN A 35 -11.17 -0.65 -14.67
N ALA A 36 -10.01 -0.14 -14.31
CA ALA A 36 -8.90 0.12 -15.23
C ALA A 36 -8.07 -1.14 -15.56
N GLY A 37 -8.38 -2.30 -14.94
CA GLY A 37 -7.72 -3.58 -15.23
C GLY A 37 -6.42 -3.83 -14.46
N VAL A 38 -6.20 -3.12 -13.36
CA VAL A 38 -5.15 -3.38 -12.38
C VAL A 38 -5.75 -3.97 -11.10
N LEU A 39 -4.93 -4.43 -10.16
CA LEU A 39 -5.43 -4.92 -8.89
C LEU A 39 -5.77 -3.73 -7.98
N GLY A 40 -7.05 -3.45 -7.79
CA GLY A 40 -7.56 -2.46 -6.85
C GLY A 40 -7.57 -3.00 -5.43
N ILE A 41 -7.04 -2.27 -4.47
CA ILE A 41 -6.94 -2.71 -3.07
C ILE A 41 -7.74 -1.80 -2.14
N ILE A 42 -8.70 -2.40 -1.46
CA ILE A 42 -9.39 -1.79 -0.33
C ILE A 42 -8.42 -1.72 0.85
N SER A 43 -8.18 -0.52 1.37
CA SER A 43 -7.41 -0.34 2.60
C SER A 43 -8.30 -0.56 3.82
N THR A 44 -7.87 -1.40 4.74
CA THR A 44 -8.64 -1.67 5.96
C THR A 44 -8.09 -0.97 7.19
N SER A 45 -7.03 -0.17 7.06
CA SER A 45 -6.50 0.61 8.19
C SER A 45 -7.54 1.59 8.75
N GLY A 46 -8.29 2.28 7.89
CA GLY A 46 -9.38 3.15 8.31
C GLY A 46 -10.53 2.40 9.01
N VAL A 47 -10.79 1.15 8.64
CA VAL A 47 -11.79 0.30 9.33
C VAL A 47 -11.35 -0.05 10.75
N ILE A 48 -10.08 -0.44 10.91
CA ILE A 48 -9.54 -0.79 12.25
C ILE A 48 -9.51 0.43 13.16
N THR A 49 -8.98 1.56 12.68
CA THR A 49 -8.87 2.79 13.49
C THR A 49 -10.24 3.33 13.91
N GLU A 50 -11.23 3.29 13.01
CA GLU A 50 -12.61 3.67 13.33
C GLU A 50 -13.22 2.73 14.40
N ALA A 51 -13.06 1.42 14.26
CA ALA A 51 -13.53 0.44 15.26
C ALA A 51 -12.85 0.61 16.63
N MET A 52 -11.58 1.03 16.66
CA MET A 52 -10.85 1.35 17.90
C MET A 52 -11.27 2.70 18.50
N GLY A 53 -12.15 3.45 17.85
CA GLY A 53 -12.54 4.79 18.29
C GLY A 53 -11.50 5.87 17.99
N LEU A 54 -10.50 5.55 17.20
CA LEU A 54 -9.53 6.49 16.67
C LEU A 54 -10.07 7.02 15.34
N ASP A 55 -11.07 7.89 15.41
CA ASP A 55 -11.57 8.58 14.22
C ASP A 55 -10.51 9.59 13.73
N MET A 56 -9.61 9.09 12.90
CA MET A 56 -8.48 9.86 12.39
C MET A 56 -8.90 10.89 11.32
N LEU A 57 -10.12 10.80 10.81
CA LEU A 57 -10.62 11.70 9.77
C LEU A 57 -11.75 12.61 10.24
N GLY A 58 -12.24 12.44 11.49
CA GLY A 58 -13.36 13.20 12.02
C GLY A 58 -14.70 12.92 11.33
N GLU A 59 -14.80 11.80 10.61
CA GLU A 59 -15.99 11.45 9.81
C GLU A 59 -17.02 10.64 10.60
N SER A 60 -16.64 10.04 11.74
CA SER A 60 -17.54 9.20 12.53
C SER A 60 -18.38 10.03 13.48
N THR A 61 -19.66 10.08 13.22
CA THR A 61 -20.68 10.60 14.14
C THR A 61 -21.30 9.50 15.01
N THR A 62 -20.80 8.26 14.94
CA THR A 62 -21.38 7.09 15.60
C THR A 62 -21.07 7.10 17.08
N PRO A 63 -22.08 7.06 17.98
CA PRO A 63 -21.87 6.92 19.41
C PRO A 63 -21.05 5.66 19.76
N ALA A 64 -20.31 5.69 20.86
CA ALA A 64 -19.43 4.59 21.27
C ALA A 64 -20.18 3.24 21.45
N GLU A 65 -21.44 3.30 21.82
CA GLU A 65 -22.34 2.16 22.04
C GLU A 65 -22.82 1.49 20.73
N ASP A 66 -22.76 2.21 19.60
CA ASP A 66 -23.21 1.73 18.28
C ASP A 66 -22.04 1.37 17.34
N LYS A 67 -20.82 1.31 17.86
CA LYS A 67 -19.64 1.03 17.03
C LYS A 67 -19.64 -0.39 16.50
N LYS A 68 -19.61 -0.48 15.17
CA LYS A 68 -19.48 -1.75 14.46
C LYS A 68 -18.07 -2.32 14.61
N THR A 69 -17.99 -3.63 14.68
CA THR A 69 -16.70 -4.36 14.62
C THR A 69 -16.09 -4.28 13.23
N PRO A 70 -14.76 -4.45 13.08
CA PRO A 70 -14.13 -4.55 11.77
C PRO A 70 -14.73 -5.62 10.87
N TYR A 71 -15.23 -6.71 11.45
CA TYR A 71 -15.97 -7.78 10.75
C TYR A 71 -17.25 -7.25 10.09
N GLU A 72 -18.07 -6.51 10.86
CA GLU A 72 -19.33 -5.94 10.36
C GLU A 72 -19.13 -4.81 9.35
N MET A 73 -18.01 -4.11 9.42
CA MET A 73 -17.70 -2.99 8.53
C MET A 73 -17.12 -3.45 7.18
N VAL A 74 -16.33 -4.51 7.15
CA VAL A 74 -15.63 -4.93 5.92
C VAL A 74 -16.55 -5.56 4.89
N LYS A 75 -17.57 -6.33 5.31
CA LYS A 75 -18.47 -7.03 4.38
C LYS A 75 -19.27 -6.07 3.48
N PRO A 76 -19.98 -5.05 4.02
CA PRO A 76 -20.65 -4.05 3.18
C PRO A 76 -19.71 -3.31 2.23
N LEU A 77 -18.48 -3.03 2.64
CA LEU A 77 -17.46 -2.38 1.82
C LEU A 77 -17.09 -3.27 0.61
N ILE A 78 -16.86 -4.57 0.84
CA ILE A 78 -16.59 -5.55 -0.21
C ILE A 78 -17.77 -5.64 -1.21
N HIS A 79 -19.01 -5.68 -0.71
CA HIS A 79 -20.20 -5.70 -1.55
C HIS A 79 -20.33 -4.46 -2.44
N ARG A 80 -20.06 -3.26 -1.92
CA ARG A 80 -20.11 -2.03 -2.72
C ARG A 80 -19.05 -2.03 -3.83
N VAL A 81 -17.82 -2.47 -3.53
CA VAL A 81 -16.77 -2.60 -4.57
C VAL A 81 -17.16 -3.63 -5.60
N LYS A 82 -17.70 -4.78 -5.21
CA LYS A 82 -18.24 -5.80 -6.14
C LYS A 82 -19.26 -5.19 -7.08
N GLU A 83 -20.28 -4.51 -6.56
CA GLU A 83 -21.34 -3.90 -7.39
C GLU A 83 -20.77 -2.85 -8.35
N ALA A 84 -19.95 -1.93 -7.87
CA ALA A 84 -19.38 -0.84 -8.67
C ALA A 84 -18.38 -1.29 -9.75
N THR A 85 -17.89 -2.53 -9.67
CA THR A 85 -16.98 -3.12 -10.66
C THR A 85 -17.62 -4.29 -11.42
N ARG A 86 -18.96 -4.43 -11.39
CA ARG A 86 -19.68 -5.56 -12.00
C ARG A 86 -19.51 -5.62 -13.52
N GLU A 87 -19.66 -4.49 -14.21
CA GLU A 87 -19.59 -4.42 -15.67
C GLU A 87 -18.20 -4.75 -16.20
N SER A 88 -17.16 -4.25 -15.55
CA SER A 88 -15.77 -4.50 -15.92
C SER A 88 -15.28 -5.90 -15.52
N LYS A 89 -15.99 -6.57 -14.61
CA LYS A 89 -15.53 -7.77 -13.89
C LYS A 89 -14.17 -7.54 -13.20
N GLY A 90 -13.94 -6.31 -12.73
CA GLY A 90 -12.67 -5.87 -12.15
C GLY A 90 -12.26 -6.73 -10.96
N ILE A 91 -11.01 -7.10 -10.93
CA ILE A 91 -10.39 -7.88 -9.84
C ILE A 91 -9.93 -6.94 -8.75
N PHE A 92 -10.23 -7.29 -7.51
CA PHE A 92 -9.84 -6.51 -6.34
C PHE A 92 -9.33 -7.37 -5.19
N GLY A 93 -8.80 -6.73 -4.19
CA GLY A 93 -8.34 -7.37 -2.97
C GLY A 93 -8.47 -6.44 -1.77
N ILE A 94 -8.04 -6.90 -0.62
CA ILE A 94 -7.93 -6.10 0.60
C ILE A 94 -6.48 -6.06 1.09
N ASN A 95 -6.11 -4.97 1.77
CA ASN A 95 -4.87 -4.88 2.55
C ASN A 95 -5.22 -4.88 4.04
N CYS A 96 -4.53 -5.71 4.82
CA CYS A 96 -4.69 -5.80 6.26
C CYS A 96 -3.33 -5.69 6.97
N MET A 97 -3.20 -4.74 7.90
CA MET A 97 -2.05 -4.65 8.79
C MET A 97 -2.19 -5.71 9.87
N VAL A 98 -1.15 -6.53 10.04
CA VAL A 98 -1.14 -7.66 10.98
C VAL A 98 -0.10 -7.49 12.11
N SER A 99 0.20 -6.24 12.47
CA SER A 99 1.07 -5.93 13.60
C SER A 99 0.44 -6.40 14.92
N ALA A 100 1.26 -6.51 15.96
CA ALA A 100 0.80 -6.96 17.27
C ALA A 100 -0.31 -6.05 17.82
N GLU A 101 -0.18 -4.75 17.61
CA GLU A 101 -1.15 -3.73 18.06
C GLU A 101 -2.51 -3.83 17.34
N MET A 102 -2.52 -4.36 16.11
CA MET A 102 -3.71 -4.47 15.26
C MET A 102 -4.28 -5.89 15.19
N MET A 103 -3.73 -6.84 15.96
CA MET A 103 -3.98 -8.28 15.80
C MET A 103 -5.47 -8.65 15.87
N GLN A 104 -6.24 -8.11 16.83
CA GLN A 104 -7.66 -8.44 16.97
C GLN A 104 -8.48 -7.89 15.79
N GLY A 105 -8.28 -6.63 15.44
CA GLY A 105 -8.95 -6.02 14.28
C GLY A 105 -8.59 -6.73 12.97
N ALA A 106 -7.33 -7.18 12.82
CA ALA A 106 -6.89 -7.96 11.67
C ALA A 106 -7.61 -9.32 11.59
N ARG A 107 -7.82 -10.02 12.70
CA ARG A 107 -8.60 -11.28 12.73
C ARG A 107 -10.02 -11.07 12.26
N ASP A 108 -10.69 -10.05 12.77
CA ASP A 108 -12.06 -9.71 12.42
C ASP A 108 -12.19 -9.33 10.94
N LEU A 109 -11.26 -8.53 10.40
CA LEU A 109 -11.21 -8.16 8.99
C LEU A 109 -10.99 -9.35 8.07
N ILE A 110 -9.98 -10.17 8.36
CA ILE A 110 -9.66 -11.34 7.52
C ILE A 110 -10.84 -12.32 7.56
N ARG A 111 -11.40 -12.60 8.73
CA ARG A 111 -12.58 -13.45 8.87
C ARG A 111 -13.77 -12.91 8.08
N GLY A 112 -14.14 -11.64 8.25
CA GLY A 112 -15.24 -11.03 7.50
C GLY A 112 -15.02 -11.05 5.99
N THR A 113 -13.77 -10.92 5.53
CA THR A 113 -13.41 -11.04 4.13
C THR A 113 -13.58 -12.47 3.61
N LEU A 114 -13.13 -13.46 4.36
CA LEU A 114 -13.25 -14.87 3.96
C LEU A 114 -14.70 -15.32 3.98
N ASP A 115 -15.49 -14.92 4.98
CA ASP A 115 -16.93 -15.21 5.05
C ASP A 115 -17.68 -14.57 3.87
N ALA A 116 -17.38 -13.32 3.51
CA ALA A 116 -17.98 -12.67 2.33
C ALA A 116 -17.68 -13.43 1.02
N ARG A 117 -16.49 -14.03 0.90
CA ARG A 117 -16.13 -14.87 -0.26
C ARG A 117 -16.89 -16.19 -0.29
N GLU A 118 -17.14 -16.81 0.87
CA GLU A 118 -17.89 -18.08 0.92
C GLU A 118 -19.39 -17.86 0.73
N GLU A 119 -19.93 -16.73 1.16
CA GLU A 119 -21.35 -16.39 1.04
C GLU A 119 -21.76 -15.95 -0.38
N ASP A 120 -20.82 -15.42 -1.17
CA ASP A 120 -21.09 -14.86 -2.50
C ASP A 120 -20.07 -15.34 -3.55
N PRO A 121 -20.49 -16.22 -4.51
CA PRO A 121 -19.61 -16.75 -5.55
C PRO A 121 -18.97 -15.67 -6.43
N GLU A 122 -19.66 -14.54 -6.69
CA GLU A 122 -19.10 -13.42 -7.46
C GLU A 122 -18.00 -12.71 -6.69
N ILE A 123 -18.17 -12.53 -5.38
CA ILE A 123 -17.08 -12.03 -4.51
C ILE A 123 -15.92 -13.02 -4.52
N LYS A 124 -16.18 -14.32 -4.41
CA LYS A 124 -15.13 -15.35 -4.44
C LYS A 124 -14.33 -15.32 -5.74
N GLU A 125 -14.98 -15.07 -6.86
CA GLU A 125 -14.34 -14.97 -8.18
C GLU A 125 -13.49 -13.68 -8.30
N ARG A 126 -13.92 -12.56 -7.73
CA ARG A 126 -13.36 -11.23 -8.01
C ARG A 126 -12.49 -10.66 -6.89
N LEU A 127 -12.81 -10.94 -5.63
CA LEU A 127 -11.91 -10.65 -4.50
C LEU A 127 -10.85 -11.75 -4.42
N ARG A 128 -9.78 -11.60 -5.19
CA ARG A 128 -8.77 -12.66 -5.36
C ARG A 128 -7.58 -12.57 -4.43
N VAL A 129 -7.34 -11.42 -3.79
CA VAL A 129 -6.10 -11.17 -3.06
C VAL A 129 -6.37 -10.64 -1.66
N ILE A 130 -5.67 -11.20 -0.68
CA ILE A 130 -5.45 -10.60 0.63
C ILE A 130 -3.98 -10.21 0.70
N ILE A 131 -3.70 -8.92 0.94
CA ILE A 131 -2.35 -8.42 1.21
C ILE A 131 -2.22 -8.21 2.71
N THR A 132 -1.26 -8.86 3.34
CA THR A 132 -0.91 -8.59 4.74
C THR A 132 0.37 -7.77 4.81
N SER A 133 0.50 -6.94 5.85
CA SER A 133 1.65 -6.03 6.02
C SER A 133 1.91 -5.74 7.50
N ALA A 134 3.09 -5.16 7.78
CA ALA A 134 3.48 -4.65 9.10
C ALA A 134 3.42 -5.68 10.26
N GLY A 135 3.71 -6.95 9.98
CA GLY A 135 3.72 -7.99 11.02
C GLY A 135 4.28 -9.31 10.54
N ASP A 136 4.17 -10.34 11.39
CA ASP A 136 4.62 -11.70 11.08
C ASP A 136 3.56 -12.45 10.26
N PRO A 137 3.88 -13.02 9.09
CA PRO A 137 2.93 -13.82 8.33
C PRO A 137 2.61 -15.18 8.94
N LEU A 138 3.52 -15.82 9.68
CA LEU A 138 3.36 -17.20 10.15
C LEU A 138 2.06 -17.49 10.93
N PRO A 139 1.58 -16.62 11.83
CA PRO A 139 0.33 -16.86 12.56
C PRO A 139 -0.93 -16.90 11.68
N TRP A 140 -0.82 -16.47 10.42
CA TRP A 140 -1.94 -16.38 9.49
C TRP A 140 -2.02 -17.53 8.48
N THR A 141 -1.02 -18.42 8.48
CA THR A 141 -0.96 -19.57 7.55
C THR A 141 -2.21 -20.41 7.61
N GLU A 142 -2.61 -20.85 8.80
CA GLU A 142 -3.77 -21.74 9.02
C GLU A 142 -5.12 -21.03 8.78
N VAL A 143 -5.12 -19.71 8.72
CA VAL A 143 -6.33 -18.91 8.48
C VAL A 143 -6.51 -18.60 7.00
N ILE A 144 -5.45 -18.16 6.32
CA ILE A 144 -5.56 -17.64 4.95
C ILE A 144 -5.40 -18.75 3.91
N LYS A 145 -4.42 -19.62 4.03
CA LYS A 145 -4.13 -20.65 3.01
C LYS A 145 -5.29 -21.59 2.70
N PRO A 146 -6.06 -22.11 3.67
CA PRO A 146 -7.16 -23.03 3.40
C PRO A 146 -8.28 -22.41 2.57
N SER A 147 -8.44 -21.09 2.57
CA SER A 147 -9.48 -20.36 1.83
C SER A 147 -9.27 -20.31 0.32
N GLY A 148 -8.07 -20.66 -0.16
CA GLY A 148 -7.70 -20.57 -1.58
C GLY A 148 -7.59 -19.15 -2.14
N VAL A 149 -7.75 -18.10 -1.32
CA VAL A 149 -7.46 -16.72 -1.72
C VAL A 149 -5.97 -16.56 -1.95
N LYS A 150 -5.55 -15.73 -2.91
CA LYS A 150 -4.14 -15.43 -3.11
C LYS A 150 -3.63 -14.55 -1.97
N TRP A 151 -2.63 -15.01 -1.28
CA TRP A 151 -2.06 -14.33 -0.14
C TRP A 151 -0.75 -13.63 -0.52
N PHE A 152 -0.73 -12.30 -0.43
CA PHE A 152 0.46 -11.48 -0.63
C PHE A 152 0.94 -10.92 0.70
N HIS A 153 2.25 -10.66 0.83
CA HIS A 153 2.78 -10.03 2.03
C HIS A 153 3.85 -9.00 1.69
N VAL A 154 3.77 -7.83 2.35
CA VAL A 154 4.73 -6.73 2.18
C VAL A 154 5.94 -6.94 3.07
N VAL A 155 7.15 -6.90 2.50
CA VAL A 155 8.40 -7.16 3.21
C VAL A 155 9.47 -6.11 2.94
N PRO A 156 10.29 -5.78 3.96
CA PRO A 156 11.39 -4.82 3.83
C PRO A 156 12.77 -5.47 3.67
N SER A 157 12.89 -6.80 3.72
CA SER A 157 14.19 -7.48 3.65
C SER A 157 14.11 -8.91 3.13
N VAL A 158 15.24 -9.46 2.71
CA VAL A 158 15.38 -10.87 2.27
C VAL A 158 14.94 -11.83 3.38
N ARG A 159 15.34 -11.60 4.62
CA ARG A 159 14.95 -12.46 5.76
C ARG A 159 13.42 -12.54 5.92
N HIS A 160 12.73 -11.41 5.77
CA HIS A 160 11.27 -11.39 5.85
C HIS A 160 10.63 -12.08 4.63
N ALA A 161 11.20 -11.92 3.42
CA ALA A 161 10.73 -12.61 2.23
C ALA A 161 10.81 -14.14 2.36
N GLN A 162 11.93 -14.66 2.86
CA GLN A 162 12.10 -16.09 3.13
C GLN A 162 11.14 -16.59 4.23
N ARG A 163 10.82 -15.75 5.21
CA ARG A 163 9.81 -16.07 6.23
C ARG A 163 8.40 -16.16 5.62
N CYS A 164 8.06 -15.28 4.67
CA CYS A 164 6.82 -15.35 3.91
C CYS A 164 6.71 -16.62 3.08
N GLU A 165 7.78 -17.02 2.41
CA GLU A 165 7.82 -18.28 1.66
C GLU A 165 7.53 -19.49 2.55
N ARG A 166 8.14 -19.54 3.75
CA ARG A 166 7.83 -20.59 4.75
C ARG A 166 6.38 -20.55 5.26
N ALA A 167 5.77 -19.36 5.34
CA ALA A 167 4.36 -19.21 5.70
C ALA A 167 3.40 -19.60 4.56
N GLY A 168 3.92 -19.88 3.36
CA GLY A 168 3.12 -20.23 2.19
C GLY A 168 2.46 -19.04 1.50
N VAL A 169 3.02 -17.84 1.62
CA VAL A 169 2.61 -16.64 0.88
C VAL A 169 2.77 -16.88 -0.62
N ASP A 170 1.78 -16.50 -1.43
CA ASP A 170 1.80 -16.73 -2.88
C ASP A 170 2.65 -15.69 -3.65
N VAL A 171 2.75 -14.45 -3.13
CA VAL A 171 3.56 -13.36 -3.71
C VAL A 171 4.16 -12.51 -2.60
N VAL A 172 5.42 -12.16 -2.74
CA VAL A 172 6.11 -11.21 -1.86
C VAL A 172 6.13 -9.83 -2.50
N ILE A 173 5.75 -8.80 -1.72
CA ILE A 173 5.85 -7.39 -2.14
C ILE A 173 7.07 -6.78 -1.48
N ALA A 174 8.14 -6.60 -2.27
CA ALA A 174 9.41 -6.02 -1.83
C ALA A 174 9.30 -4.49 -1.72
N SER A 175 9.05 -3.97 -0.52
CA SER A 175 8.85 -2.53 -0.28
C SER A 175 10.15 -1.88 0.18
N GLY A 176 10.79 -1.14 -0.73
CA GLY A 176 12.02 -0.40 -0.42
C GLY A 176 11.78 0.86 0.40
N HIS A 177 12.84 1.35 1.05
CA HIS A 177 12.80 2.52 1.94
C HIS A 177 12.31 3.83 1.30
N LYS A 178 12.22 3.89 -0.03
CA LYS A 178 11.66 5.03 -0.78
C LYS A 178 10.13 5.09 -0.77
N ALA A 179 9.45 4.06 -0.25
CA ALA A 179 8.02 4.03 -0.10
C ALA A 179 7.51 5.09 0.88
N GLY A 180 6.29 5.58 0.65
CA GLY A 180 5.55 6.39 1.61
C GLY A 180 4.86 5.52 2.67
N GLY A 181 4.52 6.10 3.81
CA GLY A 181 3.94 5.39 4.94
C GLY A 181 4.98 4.49 5.63
N HIS A 182 4.54 3.34 6.12
CA HIS A 182 5.41 2.42 6.88
C HIS A 182 6.63 1.98 6.08
N THR A 183 7.82 2.15 6.68
CA THR A 183 9.11 1.74 6.14
C THR A 183 9.80 0.75 7.09
N ALA A 184 10.97 0.25 6.72
CA ALA A 184 11.75 -0.64 7.58
C ALA A 184 12.53 0.13 8.65
N TRP A 185 12.80 -0.54 9.78
CA TRP A 185 13.80 -0.09 10.74
C TRP A 185 15.19 -0.02 10.11
N GLU A 186 15.59 -1.07 9.41
CA GLU A 186 16.84 -1.16 8.66
C GLU A 186 16.57 -0.76 7.20
N PRO A 187 16.91 0.47 6.77
CA PRO A 187 16.52 0.97 5.47
C PRO A 187 17.32 0.32 4.33
N VAL A 188 16.62 -0.36 3.41
CA VAL A 188 17.19 -0.83 2.13
C VAL A 188 16.41 -0.23 0.98
N HIS A 189 17.10 0.45 0.07
CA HIS A 189 16.48 1.09 -1.10
C HIS A 189 16.06 0.07 -2.16
N THR A 190 14.98 0.39 -2.90
CA THR A 190 14.29 -0.51 -3.84
C THR A 190 15.24 -1.12 -4.89
N MET A 191 16.18 -0.33 -5.43
CA MET A 191 17.15 -0.79 -6.44
C MET A 191 18.05 -1.93 -5.94
N ILE A 192 18.29 -2.02 -4.64
CA ILE A 192 19.08 -3.08 -3.99
C ILE A 192 18.16 -4.19 -3.46
N LEU A 193 17.05 -3.80 -2.80
CA LEU A 193 16.16 -4.74 -2.14
C LEU A 193 15.48 -5.69 -3.12
N LEU A 194 14.94 -5.14 -4.23
CA LEU A 194 14.14 -5.92 -5.18
C LEU A 194 14.91 -7.09 -5.81
N PRO A 195 16.10 -6.89 -6.43
CA PRO A 195 16.84 -7.99 -7.00
C PRO A 195 17.42 -8.95 -5.95
N ALA A 196 17.68 -8.47 -4.73
CA ALA A 196 18.12 -9.33 -3.63
C ALA A 196 17.02 -10.30 -3.21
N ILE A 197 15.78 -9.83 -3.08
CA ILE A 197 14.63 -10.67 -2.75
C ILE A 197 14.30 -11.60 -3.92
N ALA A 198 14.27 -11.10 -5.17
CA ALA A 198 13.95 -11.90 -6.35
C ALA A 198 14.89 -13.12 -6.54
N ARG A 199 16.14 -13.03 -6.06
CA ARG A 199 17.10 -14.13 -6.08
C ARG A 199 16.97 -15.08 -4.88
N ALA A 200 16.37 -14.63 -3.79
CA ALA A 200 16.39 -15.34 -2.51
C ALA A 200 15.13 -16.18 -2.24
N VAL A 201 14.05 -15.98 -3.01
CA VAL A 201 12.78 -16.70 -2.88
C VAL A 201 12.33 -17.26 -4.22
N SER A 202 11.54 -18.34 -4.20
CA SER A 202 11.00 -18.99 -5.39
C SER A 202 9.62 -18.44 -5.78
N VAL A 203 8.93 -17.78 -4.86
CA VAL A 203 7.62 -17.16 -5.12
C VAL A 203 7.77 -15.87 -5.94
N PRO A 204 6.77 -15.50 -6.77
CA PRO A 204 6.79 -14.24 -7.51
C PRO A 204 7.00 -13.03 -6.61
N VAL A 205 7.74 -12.04 -7.10
CA VAL A 205 8.05 -10.81 -6.36
C VAL A 205 7.45 -9.60 -7.08
N VAL A 206 6.79 -8.73 -6.33
CA VAL A 206 6.29 -7.43 -6.79
C VAL A 206 7.14 -6.33 -6.17
N GLY A 207 7.55 -5.33 -6.96
CA GLY A 207 8.30 -4.17 -6.45
C GLY A 207 7.37 -3.11 -5.87
N ALA A 208 7.74 -2.51 -4.73
CA ALA A 208 7.05 -1.36 -4.14
C ALA A 208 8.05 -0.29 -3.65
N GLY A 209 7.62 0.98 -3.67
CA GLY A 209 8.46 2.13 -3.28
C GLY A 209 9.32 2.66 -4.41
N GLY A 210 8.91 3.80 -4.98
CA GLY A 210 9.62 4.50 -6.05
C GLY A 210 9.10 4.26 -7.47
N PHE A 211 7.91 3.66 -7.63
CA PHE A 211 7.30 3.38 -8.95
C PHE A 211 6.13 4.33 -9.23
N CYS A 212 6.08 4.92 -10.45
CA CYS A 212 5.04 5.87 -10.84
C CYS A 212 4.70 5.90 -12.34
N ASP A 213 5.50 5.26 -13.21
CA ASP A 213 5.42 5.36 -14.66
C ASP A 213 5.89 4.06 -15.35
N GLY A 214 5.85 4.04 -16.68
CA GLY A 214 6.28 2.89 -17.47
C GLY A 214 7.77 2.60 -17.35
N ALA A 215 8.60 3.63 -17.26
CA ALA A 215 10.04 3.47 -17.09
C ALA A 215 10.39 2.75 -15.79
N THR A 216 9.72 3.10 -14.69
CA THR A 216 9.94 2.42 -13.42
C THR A 216 9.35 1.01 -13.38
N LEU A 217 8.25 0.75 -14.10
CA LEU A 217 7.73 -0.61 -14.27
C LEU A 217 8.72 -1.48 -15.05
N VAL A 218 9.29 -1.00 -16.17
CA VAL A 218 10.33 -1.73 -16.94
C VAL A 218 11.54 -2.03 -16.06
N ALA A 219 12.01 -1.04 -15.27
CA ALA A 219 13.11 -1.23 -14.34
C ALA A 219 12.79 -2.33 -13.31
N ALA A 220 11.58 -2.37 -12.76
CA ALA A 220 11.17 -3.42 -11.83
C ALA A 220 11.21 -4.81 -12.47
N LEU A 221 10.70 -4.95 -13.70
CA LEU A 221 10.72 -6.19 -14.45
C LEU A 221 12.17 -6.66 -14.71
N ALA A 222 13.06 -5.73 -15.10
CA ALA A 222 14.49 -6.02 -15.31
C ALA A 222 15.21 -6.45 -14.02
N LEU A 223 14.76 -5.99 -12.85
CA LEU A 223 15.25 -6.37 -11.53
C LEU A 223 14.64 -7.69 -11.01
N GLY A 224 13.80 -8.36 -11.80
CA GLY A 224 13.22 -9.67 -11.46
C GLY A 224 11.83 -9.63 -10.81
N ALA A 225 11.17 -8.47 -10.78
CA ALA A 225 9.77 -8.39 -10.35
C ALA A 225 8.83 -8.92 -11.44
N CYS A 226 7.65 -9.38 -11.02
CA CYS A 226 6.55 -9.71 -11.93
C CYS A 226 5.50 -8.60 -12.04
N GLY A 227 5.72 -7.46 -11.40
CA GLY A 227 4.84 -6.29 -11.40
C GLY A 227 5.25 -5.29 -10.33
N VAL A 228 4.48 -4.22 -10.18
CA VAL A 228 4.73 -3.14 -9.22
C VAL A 228 3.49 -2.81 -8.39
N GLN A 229 3.72 -2.38 -7.15
CA GLN A 229 2.71 -1.76 -6.30
C GLN A 229 3.01 -0.27 -6.16
N MET A 230 2.03 0.56 -6.45
CA MET A 230 2.13 2.02 -6.41
C MET A 230 1.16 2.60 -5.39
N GLY A 231 1.64 3.45 -4.47
CA GLY A 231 0.82 4.20 -3.51
C GLY A 231 0.69 5.66 -3.92
N THR A 232 1.74 6.45 -3.70
CA THR A 232 1.76 7.91 -3.90
C THR A 232 1.27 8.33 -5.29
N ARG A 233 1.62 7.57 -6.35
CA ARG A 233 1.12 7.84 -7.72
C ARG A 233 -0.40 7.72 -7.82
N PHE A 234 -1.01 6.71 -7.19
CA PHE A 234 -2.45 6.55 -7.20
C PHE A 234 -3.18 7.54 -6.28
N ILE A 235 -2.55 8.04 -5.21
CA ILE A 235 -3.11 9.16 -4.42
C ILE A 235 -3.34 10.38 -5.33
N ALA A 236 -2.39 10.68 -6.22
CA ALA A 236 -2.49 11.76 -7.18
C ALA A 236 -3.27 11.35 -8.43
N THR A 237 -4.53 10.92 -8.24
CA THR A 237 -5.52 10.68 -9.30
C THR A 237 -6.85 11.32 -8.93
N GLN A 238 -7.72 11.52 -9.93
CA GLN A 238 -8.99 12.22 -9.73
C GLN A 238 -9.93 11.45 -8.79
N GLU A 239 -10.03 10.12 -8.95
CA GLU A 239 -10.95 9.25 -8.19
C GLU A 239 -10.46 8.90 -6.79
N SER A 240 -9.21 9.26 -6.46
CA SER A 240 -8.63 8.96 -5.16
C SER A 240 -9.47 9.54 -4.01
N ASP A 241 -9.68 8.76 -2.96
CA ASP A 241 -10.43 9.13 -1.74
C ASP A 241 -9.75 10.23 -0.93
N PHE A 242 -8.50 10.55 -1.24
CA PHE A 242 -7.68 11.52 -0.51
C PHE A 242 -8.10 12.96 -0.78
N VAL A 243 -8.05 13.81 0.25
CA VAL A 243 -8.42 15.22 0.18
C VAL A 243 -7.56 16.01 -0.83
N GLN A 244 -8.12 17.09 -1.39
CA GLN A 244 -7.45 17.86 -2.44
C GLN A 244 -6.10 18.44 -1.97
N LEU A 245 -5.99 18.86 -0.71
CA LEU A 245 -4.73 19.34 -0.15
C LEU A 245 -3.62 18.28 -0.18
N TYR A 246 -3.97 17.02 0.05
CA TYR A 246 -3.02 15.91 -0.05
C TYR A 246 -2.48 15.76 -1.49
N LYS A 247 -3.41 15.74 -2.48
CA LYS A 247 -3.06 15.64 -3.90
C LYS A 247 -2.17 16.83 -4.31
N LYS A 248 -2.54 18.04 -3.90
CA LYS A 248 -1.76 19.26 -4.15
C LYS A 248 -0.36 19.17 -3.55
N ARG A 249 -0.22 18.69 -2.30
CA ARG A 249 1.09 18.53 -1.63
C ARG A 249 1.98 17.55 -2.42
N ILE A 250 1.44 16.46 -2.96
CA ILE A 250 2.20 15.55 -3.81
C ILE A 250 2.71 16.26 -5.07
N LEU A 251 1.85 17.00 -5.78
CA LEU A 251 2.22 17.71 -7.02
C LEU A 251 3.24 18.84 -6.80
N GLN A 252 3.36 19.35 -5.58
CA GLN A 252 4.30 20.41 -5.21
C GLN A 252 5.62 19.86 -4.64
N SER A 253 5.70 18.55 -4.38
CA SER A 253 6.88 17.93 -3.76
C SER A 253 7.98 17.68 -4.80
N GLY A 254 9.21 18.05 -4.47
CA GLY A 254 10.42 17.65 -5.18
C GLY A 254 11.00 16.33 -4.65
N GLU A 255 12.11 15.90 -5.24
CA GLU A 255 12.80 14.64 -4.89
C GLU A 255 13.38 14.61 -3.46
N ARG A 256 13.50 15.78 -2.82
CA ARG A 256 14.01 15.95 -1.44
C ARG A 256 12.94 16.25 -0.41
N ASP A 257 11.69 16.27 -0.82
CA ASP A 257 10.59 16.73 0.03
C ASP A 257 9.90 15.57 0.75
N THR A 258 10.70 14.64 1.27
CA THR A 258 10.23 13.61 2.20
C THR A 258 11.13 13.47 3.41
N LEU A 259 10.57 13.06 4.54
CA LEU A 259 11.25 12.76 5.80
C LEU A 259 10.82 11.41 6.33
N ALA A 260 11.74 10.66 6.92
CA ALA A 260 11.44 9.46 7.68
C ALA A 260 11.51 9.76 9.18
N SER A 261 10.47 9.38 9.91
CA SER A 261 10.35 9.63 11.35
C SER A 261 9.78 8.38 12.05
N ARG A 262 9.86 8.34 13.36
CA ARG A 262 9.14 7.36 14.18
C ARG A 262 7.65 7.69 14.17
N GLY A 263 6.83 6.70 13.86
CA GLY A 263 5.38 6.76 14.01
C GLY A 263 4.87 5.72 15.01
N PHE A 264 3.56 5.58 15.13
CA PHE A 264 2.92 4.67 16.09
C PHE A 264 3.36 3.21 15.94
N VAL A 265 3.32 2.67 14.70
CA VAL A 265 3.63 1.24 14.45
C VAL A 265 5.10 1.02 14.07
N GLY A 266 5.89 2.07 13.88
CA GLY A 266 7.28 1.96 13.42
C GLY A 266 7.73 3.16 12.60
N PRO A 267 8.81 3.03 11.82
CA PRO A 267 9.27 4.09 10.93
C PRO A 267 8.24 4.37 9.84
N LEU A 268 8.04 5.66 9.56
CA LEU A 268 7.11 6.16 8.55
C LEU A 268 7.77 7.24 7.70
N ARG A 269 7.46 7.27 6.40
CA ARG A 269 7.90 8.35 5.52
C ARG A 269 6.73 9.27 5.20
N TYR A 270 6.98 10.56 5.37
CA TYR A 270 6.02 11.66 5.16
C TYR A 270 6.53 12.60 4.07
N LEU A 271 5.60 13.30 3.38
CA LEU A 271 5.91 14.49 2.62
C LEU A 271 6.32 15.61 3.58
N LYS A 272 7.32 16.41 3.17
CA LYS A 272 7.92 17.44 4.01
C LYS A 272 7.00 18.65 4.15
N ASN A 273 6.70 19.01 5.38
CA ASN A 273 6.01 20.23 5.80
C ASN A 273 6.35 20.52 7.27
N ARG A 274 5.76 21.55 7.87
CA ARG A 274 6.05 21.89 9.27
C ARG A 274 5.74 20.72 10.23
N ALA A 275 4.59 20.08 10.11
CA ALA A 275 4.22 18.97 11.00
C ALA A 275 5.18 17.78 10.89
N SER A 276 5.62 17.40 9.68
CA SER A 276 6.57 16.30 9.50
C SER A 276 7.98 16.67 9.98
N ILE A 277 8.38 17.94 9.91
CA ILE A 277 9.63 18.45 10.49
C ILE A 277 9.58 18.35 12.02
N GLU A 278 8.51 18.87 12.65
CA GLU A 278 8.30 18.79 14.09
C GLU A 278 8.33 17.33 14.60
N LEU A 279 7.67 16.41 13.91
CA LEU A 279 7.71 14.98 14.24
C LEU A 279 9.12 14.38 14.08
N THR A 280 9.87 14.81 13.06
CA THR A 280 11.26 14.37 12.84
C THR A 280 12.20 14.88 13.95
N GLU A 281 12.07 16.14 14.34
CA GLU A 281 12.83 16.73 15.46
C GLU A 281 12.52 16.05 16.79
N LEU A 282 11.25 15.74 17.02
CA LEU A 282 10.83 14.95 18.18
C LEU A 282 11.42 13.54 18.16
N THR A 283 11.44 12.90 16.99
CA THR A 283 12.06 11.58 16.79
C THR A 283 13.57 11.63 17.09
N LEU A 284 14.27 12.64 16.59
CA LEU A 284 15.71 12.84 16.88
C LEU A 284 15.98 13.00 18.37
N LYS A 285 15.08 13.64 19.10
CA LYS A 285 15.20 13.87 20.54
C LYS A 285 14.87 12.63 21.37
N LYS A 286 13.85 11.86 20.99
CA LYS A 286 13.25 10.78 21.80
C LYS A 286 13.74 9.39 21.40
N THR A 287 13.88 9.12 20.10
CA THR A 287 14.21 7.82 19.53
C THR A 287 15.26 7.93 18.42
N PRO A 288 16.44 8.54 18.67
CA PRO A 288 17.43 8.83 17.62
C PRO A 288 18.01 7.57 16.96
N ARG A 289 17.95 6.42 17.62
CA ARG A 289 18.52 5.16 17.14
C ARG A 289 17.83 4.64 15.87
N ILE A 290 16.60 5.08 15.59
CA ILE A 290 15.90 4.77 14.32
C ILE A 290 16.72 5.19 13.10
N PHE A 291 17.46 6.31 13.18
CA PHE A 291 18.31 6.80 12.09
C PHE A 291 19.60 5.98 11.92
N LEU A 292 19.90 5.09 12.87
CA LEU A 292 20.97 4.10 12.79
C LEU A 292 20.47 2.72 12.31
N GLY A 293 19.18 2.60 11.98
CA GLY A 293 18.57 1.33 11.60
C GLY A 293 18.32 0.40 12.78
N GLU A 294 18.24 0.90 14.01
CA GLU A 294 18.03 0.10 15.19
C GLU A 294 16.54 0.09 15.57
N PRO A 295 15.93 -1.10 15.71
CA PRO A 295 14.55 -1.20 16.15
C PRO A 295 14.35 -0.65 17.57
N ASP A 296 13.36 0.21 17.73
CA ASP A 296 12.86 0.67 19.01
C ASP A 296 11.35 0.43 19.07
N ALA A 297 10.96 -0.64 19.76
CA ALA A 297 9.57 -1.03 19.90
C ALA A 297 8.83 -0.18 20.97
N SER A 298 9.54 0.68 21.72
CA SER A 298 8.91 1.58 22.68
C SER A 298 8.03 2.61 21.94
N LEU A 299 6.83 2.84 22.46
CA LEU A 299 5.94 3.88 22.00
C LEU A 299 6.10 5.10 22.91
N ASP A 300 6.73 6.14 22.40
CA ASP A 300 6.80 7.41 23.11
C ASP A 300 5.44 8.14 22.99
N PRO A 301 4.80 8.52 24.12
CA PRO A 301 3.48 9.16 24.10
C PRO A 301 3.44 10.49 23.33
N ASP A 302 4.55 11.24 23.32
CA ASP A 302 4.61 12.54 22.62
C ASP A 302 4.62 12.30 21.10
N ILE A 303 5.38 11.30 20.61
CA ILE A 303 5.40 10.91 19.21
C ILE A 303 4.00 10.47 18.75
N PHE A 304 3.34 9.61 19.54
CA PHE A 304 1.97 9.18 19.25
C PHE A 304 1.00 10.37 19.18
N THR A 305 1.08 11.29 20.13
CA THR A 305 0.20 12.47 20.18
C THR A 305 0.38 13.36 18.96
N VAL A 306 1.62 13.64 18.55
CA VAL A 306 1.91 14.47 17.39
C VAL A 306 1.43 13.81 16.10
N GLU A 307 1.66 12.50 15.94
CA GLU A 307 1.18 11.76 14.77
C GLU A 307 -0.35 11.74 14.71
N ALA A 308 -1.01 11.39 15.81
CA ALA A 308 -2.47 11.33 15.87
C ALA A 308 -3.11 12.71 15.57
N GLN A 309 -2.52 13.79 16.09
CA GLN A 309 -2.99 15.14 15.80
C GLN A 309 -2.78 15.51 14.32
N GLY A 310 -1.60 15.20 13.75
CA GLY A 310 -1.31 15.44 12.34
C GLY A 310 -2.25 14.68 11.40
N MET A 311 -2.66 13.47 11.80
CA MET A 311 -3.66 12.69 11.05
C MET A 311 -5.07 13.26 11.17
N LYS A 312 -5.50 13.70 12.36
CA LYS A 312 -6.79 14.40 12.55
C LYS A 312 -6.88 15.69 11.74
N ASN A 313 -5.80 16.41 11.61
CA ASN A 313 -5.73 17.63 10.82
C ASN A 313 -6.00 17.40 9.32
N LEU A 314 -5.93 16.16 8.81
CA LEU A 314 -6.30 15.83 7.43
C LEU A 314 -7.75 16.17 7.07
N ALA A 315 -8.63 16.34 8.06
CA ALA A 315 -9.99 16.83 7.89
C ALA A 315 -10.08 18.38 7.82
N GLY A 316 -8.99 19.09 8.05
CA GLY A 316 -8.92 20.56 8.06
C GLY A 316 -8.48 21.18 6.74
N ASP A 317 -8.04 22.43 6.82
CA ASP A 317 -7.64 23.27 5.68
C ASP A 317 -6.19 23.81 5.76
N ASP A 318 -5.45 23.52 6.84
CA ASP A 318 -4.06 23.94 7.05
C ASP A 318 -3.12 22.77 6.78
N ASP A 319 -2.56 22.72 5.56
CA ASP A 319 -1.68 21.64 5.11
C ASP A 319 -0.32 21.61 5.83
N GLU A 320 0.07 22.69 6.52
CA GLU A 320 1.30 22.70 7.34
C GLU A 320 1.13 21.98 8.69
N LYS A 321 -0.11 21.70 9.10
CA LYS A 321 -0.42 20.93 10.32
C LYS A 321 -0.78 19.46 10.04
N MET A 322 -0.90 19.07 8.77
CA MET A 322 -1.26 17.72 8.34
C MET A 322 -0.02 16.83 8.22
N LEU A 323 -0.16 15.54 8.53
CA LEU A 323 0.86 14.55 8.19
C LEU A 323 0.45 13.77 6.94
N PHE A 324 1.22 13.91 5.89
CA PHE A 324 0.99 13.27 4.59
C PHE A 324 1.96 12.12 4.37
N TYR A 325 1.48 10.89 4.39
CA TYR A 325 2.31 9.74 3.97
C TYR A 325 2.65 9.84 2.49
N GLY A 326 3.92 9.87 2.14
CA GLY A 326 4.34 9.99 0.75
C GLY A 326 5.74 9.46 0.50
N GLY A 327 5.93 8.75 -0.61
CA GLY A 327 7.24 8.26 -1.03
C GLY A 327 8.04 9.31 -1.78
N GLU A 328 9.36 9.08 -1.90
CA GLU A 328 10.29 9.95 -2.66
C GLU A 328 9.83 10.14 -4.12
N VAL A 329 9.05 9.22 -4.65
CA VAL A 329 8.49 9.29 -6.00
C VAL A 329 7.54 10.49 -6.20
N ALA A 330 7.09 11.15 -5.13
CA ALA A 330 6.30 12.38 -5.21
C ALA A 330 6.98 13.43 -6.12
N GLY A 331 8.32 13.55 -6.04
CA GLY A 331 9.09 14.46 -6.90
C GLY A 331 9.09 14.15 -8.41
N ARG A 332 8.38 13.09 -8.84
CA ARG A 332 8.19 12.72 -10.25
C ARG A 332 6.72 12.75 -10.68
N ILE A 333 5.83 13.21 -9.81
CA ILE A 333 4.38 13.24 -10.06
C ILE A 333 3.97 14.67 -10.31
N GLU A 334 3.60 14.99 -11.55
CA GLU A 334 3.36 16.36 -12.01
C GLU A 334 1.90 16.60 -12.42
N ASP A 335 1.05 15.56 -12.42
CA ASP A 335 -0.31 15.64 -12.93
C ASP A 335 -1.33 14.86 -12.08
N LEU A 336 -2.62 15.14 -12.35
CA LEU A 336 -3.76 14.54 -11.66
C LEU A 336 -4.73 13.88 -12.68
N PRO A 337 -4.32 12.80 -13.36
CA PRO A 337 -5.15 12.11 -14.34
C PRO A 337 -6.28 11.30 -13.67
N THR A 338 -7.21 10.80 -14.46
CA THR A 338 -8.03 9.68 -14.04
C THR A 338 -7.17 8.42 -13.87
N VAL A 339 -7.63 7.47 -13.06
CA VAL A 339 -6.94 6.18 -12.89
C VAL A 339 -6.81 5.45 -14.22
N LYS A 340 -7.83 5.50 -15.07
CA LYS A 340 -7.81 4.88 -16.39
C LYS A 340 -6.72 5.47 -17.28
N GLU A 341 -6.66 6.81 -17.41
CA GLU A 341 -5.63 7.50 -18.18
C GLU A 341 -4.22 7.19 -17.66
N LEU A 342 -4.05 7.18 -16.34
CA LEU A 342 -2.77 6.82 -15.71
C LEU A 342 -2.33 5.39 -16.12
N VAL A 343 -3.21 4.42 -15.97
CA VAL A 343 -2.90 3.01 -16.25
C VAL A 343 -2.61 2.79 -17.73
N GLU A 344 -3.41 3.38 -18.62
CA GLU A 344 -3.22 3.29 -20.07
C GLU A 344 -1.88 3.94 -20.50
N ARG A 345 -1.53 5.09 -19.92
CA ARG A 345 -0.25 5.78 -20.15
C ARG A 345 0.93 4.93 -19.69
N ILE A 346 0.90 4.39 -18.47
CA ILE A 346 1.96 3.53 -17.95
C ILE A 346 2.13 2.28 -18.84
N ALA A 347 1.04 1.66 -19.26
CA ALA A 347 1.09 0.47 -20.12
C ALA A 347 1.71 0.79 -21.49
N LYS A 348 1.30 1.89 -22.13
CA LYS A 348 1.84 2.34 -23.41
C LYS A 348 3.34 2.66 -23.31
N GLU A 349 3.74 3.47 -22.34
CA GLU A 349 5.14 3.82 -22.10
C GLU A 349 6.00 2.58 -21.85
N THR A 350 5.50 1.62 -21.07
CA THR A 350 6.19 0.36 -20.81
C THR A 350 6.43 -0.42 -22.11
N GLU A 351 5.43 -0.54 -22.99
CA GLU A 351 5.56 -1.23 -24.28
C GLU A 351 6.56 -0.51 -25.20
N GLU A 352 6.52 0.81 -25.25
CA GLU A 352 7.45 1.63 -26.04
C GLU A 352 8.89 1.43 -25.57
N ILE A 353 9.15 1.50 -24.26
CA ILE A 353 10.49 1.31 -23.71
C ILE A 353 11.00 -0.10 -24.01
N ILE A 354 10.21 -1.14 -23.72
CA ILE A 354 10.63 -2.53 -23.99
C ILE A 354 10.94 -2.73 -25.47
N SER A 355 10.15 -2.14 -26.36
CA SER A 355 10.36 -2.24 -27.81
C SER A 355 11.64 -1.51 -28.29
N SER A 356 12.08 -0.48 -27.57
CA SER A 356 13.30 0.28 -27.89
C SER A 356 14.59 -0.36 -27.38
N LEU A 357 14.52 -1.17 -26.30
CA LEU A 357 15.71 -1.80 -25.68
C LEU A 357 16.60 -2.60 -26.64
N PRO A 358 16.08 -3.37 -27.62
CA PRO A 358 16.93 -4.06 -28.60
C PRO A 358 17.84 -3.14 -29.39
N GLY A 359 17.47 -1.87 -29.59
CA GLY A 359 18.27 -0.87 -30.28
C GLY A 359 19.58 -0.49 -29.59
N PHE A 360 19.73 -0.84 -28.30
CA PHE A 360 20.99 -0.65 -27.56
C PHE A 360 21.98 -1.82 -27.74
N ILE A 361 21.58 -2.89 -28.44
CA ILE A 361 22.46 -4.03 -28.71
C ILE A 361 23.10 -3.80 -30.06
N ALA A 362 24.44 -3.67 -30.11
CA ALA A 362 25.15 -3.58 -31.36
C ALA A 362 24.90 -4.82 -32.24
N PRO A 363 24.70 -4.70 -33.56
CA PRO A 363 24.63 -5.85 -34.44
C PRO A 363 25.93 -6.67 -34.31
N LYS A 364 25.80 -8.00 -34.22
CA LYS A 364 26.97 -8.92 -34.20
C LYS A 364 27.66 -8.91 -35.53
#